data_af2a5b6d46803aa6ac8cb546c616952e
#
_entry.id   af2a5b6d46803aa6ac8cb546c616952e
#
_cell.length_a   1.000
_cell.length_b   1.000
_cell.length_c   1.000
_cell.angle_alpha   90.00
_cell.angle_beta   90.00
_cell.angle_gamma   90.00
#
_symmetry.space_group_name_H-M   'P 1'
#
loop_
_entity.id
_entity.type
_entity.pdbx_description
1 polymer ?
#
loop_
_entity_poly.entity_id
_entity_poly.type
_entity_poly.pdbx_seq_one_letter_code
_entity_poly.pdbx_strand_id
1 'polypeptide(L)'
;MLSHFARAMRLRCPHCGGGPIFTSWSRLLPACPVCGLGLEREQGYWVGAYFFNLVAMETVFGVWFVGFLLVTWPDPPWGLFQAVSLLLMLVVPFLFFPFSKTLFLALDLLVRPPEPGDFAAPHEEARRVPRSSPGDAG
;
A
#
# COMPACT_ATOMS: atom_id res chain seq x y z
N MET A 1 12.09 -12.22 7.41
CA MET A 1 11.24 -11.10 7.83
C MET A 1 11.65 -9.78 7.17
N LEU A 2 12.85 -9.25 7.41
CA LEU A 2 13.31 -7.98 6.82
C LEU A 2 13.26 -7.95 5.28
N SER A 3 13.49 -9.06 4.61
CA SER A 3 13.46 -9.15 3.15
C SER A 3 12.05 -8.93 2.56
N HIS A 4 10.99 -9.37 3.23
CA HIS A 4 9.61 -9.17 2.77
C HIS A 4 9.22 -7.68 2.85
N PHE A 5 9.57 -7.01 3.96
CA PHE A 5 9.33 -5.57 4.10
C PHE A 5 10.16 -4.73 3.14
N ALA A 6 11.45 -5.07 2.95
CA ALA A 6 12.29 -4.37 1.99
C ALA A 6 11.79 -4.49 0.54
N ARG A 7 11.23 -5.64 0.17
CA ARG A 7 10.58 -5.85 -1.14
C ARG A 7 9.27 -5.07 -1.25
N ALA A 8 8.44 -5.08 -0.18
CA ALA A 8 7.21 -4.31 -0.11
C ALA A 8 7.44 -2.81 -0.25
N MET A 9 8.49 -2.26 0.40
CA MET A 9 8.88 -0.86 0.27
C MET A 9 9.35 -0.48 -1.15
N ARG A 10 9.72 -1.47 -1.96
CA ARG A 10 10.05 -1.28 -3.39
C ARG A 10 8.85 -1.53 -4.31
N LEU A 11 7.64 -1.66 -3.77
CA LEU A 11 6.40 -1.96 -4.49
C LEU A 11 6.50 -3.25 -5.34
N ARG A 12 7.27 -4.22 -4.84
CA ARG A 12 7.46 -5.54 -5.46
C ARG A 12 6.78 -6.63 -4.65
N CYS A 13 6.58 -7.79 -5.26
CA CYS A 13 5.99 -8.93 -4.58
C CYS A 13 6.81 -9.27 -3.32
N PRO A 14 6.21 -9.27 -2.11
CA PRO A 14 6.93 -9.58 -0.89
C PRO A 14 7.44 -11.03 -0.85
N HIS A 15 6.73 -11.97 -1.49
CA HIS A 15 7.09 -13.38 -1.53
C HIS A 15 8.33 -13.63 -2.40
N CYS A 16 8.27 -13.33 -3.70
CA CYS A 16 9.37 -13.65 -4.64
C CYS A 16 10.30 -12.48 -4.95
N GLY A 17 9.89 -11.23 -4.67
CA GLY A 17 10.63 -10.02 -5.05
C GLY A 17 10.52 -9.65 -6.53
N GLY A 18 9.73 -10.42 -7.31
CA GLY A 18 9.59 -10.22 -8.75
C GLY A 18 8.69 -9.04 -9.11
N GLY A 19 8.82 -8.58 -10.34
CA GLY A 19 8.05 -7.68 -11.18
C GLY A 19 7.22 -6.56 -10.56
N PRO A 20 6.72 -5.65 -11.37
CA PRO A 20 5.71 -4.71 -10.90
C PRO A 20 4.42 -5.48 -10.61
N ILE A 21 3.88 -5.31 -9.40
CA ILE A 21 2.61 -5.92 -8.97
C ILE A 21 1.43 -4.95 -9.08
N PHE A 22 1.68 -3.73 -9.58
CA PHE A 22 0.69 -2.70 -9.80
C PHE A 22 0.43 -2.51 -11.30
N THR A 23 -0.85 -2.38 -11.66
CA THR A 23 -1.29 -1.97 -13.00
C THR A 23 -1.50 -0.48 -13.11
N SER A 24 -1.80 0.18 -11.99
CA SER A 24 -2.00 1.62 -11.87
C SER A 24 -1.60 2.05 -10.47
N TRP A 25 -1.60 3.36 -10.16
CA TRP A 25 -1.22 3.93 -8.87
C TRP A 25 -1.72 3.14 -7.65
N SER A 26 -2.97 2.69 -7.66
CA SER A 26 -3.59 2.02 -6.51
C SER A 26 -4.12 0.62 -6.82
N ARG A 27 -4.05 0.16 -8.08
CA ARG A 27 -4.57 -1.14 -8.49
C ARG A 27 -3.46 -2.18 -8.53
N LEU A 28 -3.57 -3.19 -7.68
CA LEU A 28 -2.73 -4.37 -7.79
C LEU A 28 -3.24 -5.29 -8.89
N LEU A 29 -2.33 -6.11 -9.40
CA LEU A 29 -2.66 -7.28 -10.19
C LEU A 29 -3.40 -8.31 -9.32
N PRO A 30 -4.30 -9.12 -9.86
CA PRO A 30 -4.96 -10.19 -9.10
C PRO A 30 -3.97 -11.23 -8.59
N ALA A 31 -2.91 -11.50 -9.34
CA ALA A 31 -1.84 -12.42 -8.94
C ALA A 31 -0.46 -11.90 -9.37
N CYS A 32 0.58 -12.33 -8.68
CA CYS A 32 1.95 -11.97 -9.03
C CYS A 32 2.34 -12.60 -10.39
N PRO A 33 2.84 -11.83 -11.36
CA PRO A 33 3.20 -12.36 -12.67
C PRO A 33 4.38 -13.33 -12.66
N VAL A 34 5.16 -13.36 -11.57
CA VAL A 34 6.37 -14.19 -11.44
C VAL A 34 6.11 -15.48 -10.67
N CYS A 35 5.46 -15.39 -9.49
CA CYS A 35 5.25 -16.58 -8.66
C CYS A 35 3.79 -17.06 -8.61
N GLY A 36 2.85 -16.32 -9.22
CA GLY A 36 1.43 -16.70 -9.23
C GLY A 36 0.69 -16.46 -7.92
N LEU A 37 1.34 -15.90 -6.89
CA LEU A 37 0.68 -15.62 -5.60
C LEU A 37 -0.51 -14.67 -5.80
N GLY A 38 -1.69 -15.07 -5.34
CA GLY A 38 -2.87 -14.20 -5.27
C GLY A 38 -2.59 -13.01 -4.35
N LEU A 39 -2.76 -11.80 -4.87
CA LEU A 39 -2.46 -10.56 -4.13
C LEU A 39 -3.67 -10.06 -3.34
N GLU A 40 -4.86 -10.54 -3.65
CA GLU A 40 -6.10 -10.30 -2.91
C GLU A 40 -6.71 -11.64 -2.51
N ARG A 41 -6.59 -12.01 -1.24
CA ARG A 41 -6.95 -13.34 -0.74
C ARG A 41 -8.41 -13.46 -0.31
N GLU A 42 -9.03 -12.36 0.14
CA GLU A 42 -10.39 -12.36 0.69
C GLU A 42 -11.11 -11.04 0.35
N GLN A 43 -12.44 -11.07 0.34
CA GLN A 43 -13.24 -9.85 0.22
C GLN A 43 -12.98 -8.92 1.43
N GLY A 44 -12.73 -7.65 1.15
CA GLY A 44 -12.38 -6.67 2.20
C GLY A 44 -10.91 -6.73 2.66
N TYR A 45 -10.06 -7.49 1.98
CA TYR A 45 -8.63 -7.63 2.28
C TYR A 45 -7.93 -6.29 2.48
N TRP A 46 -8.33 -5.27 1.72
CA TRP A 46 -7.69 -3.95 1.73
C TRP A 46 -8.04 -3.07 2.94
N VAL A 47 -8.99 -3.49 3.80
CA VAL A 47 -9.27 -2.78 5.07
C VAL A 47 -8.01 -2.71 5.94
N GLY A 48 -7.21 -3.79 5.97
CA GLY A 48 -5.93 -3.79 6.66
C GLY A 48 -4.91 -2.80 6.07
N ALA A 49 -4.93 -2.58 4.75
CA ALA A 49 -4.09 -1.56 4.11
C ALA A 49 -4.48 -0.14 4.52
N TYR A 50 -5.77 0.15 4.69
CA TYR A 50 -6.24 1.44 5.24
C TYR A 50 -5.75 1.66 6.68
N PHE A 51 -5.74 0.61 7.49
CA PHE A 51 -5.19 0.68 8.84
C PHE A 51 -3.69 1.06 8.84
N PHE A 52 -2.89 0.46 7.95
CA PHE A 52 -1.49 0.85 7.78
C PHE A 52 -1.33 2.31 7.36
N ASN A 53 -2.19 2.77 6.46
CA ASN A 53 -2.18 4.17 6.03
C ASN A 53 -2.52 5.12 7.19
N LEU A 54 -3.50 4.76 8.02
CA LEU A 54 -3.87 5.52 9.21
C LEU A 54 -2.70 5.61 10.20
N VAL A 55 -2.08 4.48 10.56
CA VAL A 55 -0.94 4.43 11.48
C VAL A 55 0.25 5.26 10.96
N ALA A 56 0.54 5.19 9.66
CA ALA A 56 1.59 6.00 9.06
C ALA A 56 1.27 7.49 9.17
N MET A 57 0.02 7.88 8.91
CA MET A 57 -0.43 9.27 9.02
C MET A 57 -0.31 9.80 10.45
N GLU A 58 -0.79 9.03 11.44
CA GLU A 58 -0.67 9.38 12.86
C GLU A 58 0.80 9.53 13.28
N THR A 59 1.67 8.64 12.81
CA THR A 59 3.11 8.70 13.10
C THR A 59 3.74 9.96 12.51
N VAL A 60 3.49 10.25 11.23
CA VAL A 60 4.03 11.44 10.56
C VAL A 60 3.52 12.71 11.23
N PHE A 61 2.22 12.77 11.53
CA PHE A 61 1.63 13.91 12.20
C PHE A 61 2.19 14.11 13.61
N GLY A 62 2.33 13.02 14.41
CA GLY A 62 2.89 13.08 15.75
C GLY A 62 4.34 13.59 15.75
N VAL A 63 5.18 13.08 14.83
CA VAL A 63 6.57 13.54 14.68
C VAL A 63 6.61 15.01 14.25
N TRP A 64 5.77 15.41 13.29
CA TRP A 64 5.63 16.80 12.87
C TRP A 64 5.21 17.70 14.02
N PHE A 65 4.18 17.33 14.77
CA PHE A 65 3.66 18.10 15.89
C PHE A 65 4.71 18.33 16.99
N VAL A 66 5.35 17.23 17.45
CA VAL A 66 6.38 17.31 18.47
C VAL A 66 7.58 18.12 17.98
N GLY A 67 8.07 17.84 16.78
CA GLY A 67 9.19 18.57 16.18
C GLY A 67 8.90 20.07 16.02
N PHE A 68 7.70 20.41 15.57
CA PHE A 68 7.27 21.79 15.43
C PHE A 68 7.28 22.51 16.79
N LEU A 69 6.70 21.90 17.82
CA LEU A 69 6.69 22.51 19.17
C LEU A 69 8.09 22.67 19.74
N LEU A 70 8.98 21.69 19.59
CA LEU A 70 10.35 21.76 20.12
C LEU A 70 11.15 22.88 19.47
N VAL A 71 10.91 23.19 18.19
CA VAL A 71 11.65 24.21 17.47
C VAL A 71 11.07 25.62 17.67
N THR A 72 9.74 25.73 17.85
CA THR A 72 9.05 27.02 17.90
C THR A 72 8.65 27.49 19.30
N TRP A 73 8.90 26.70 20.33
CA TRP A 73 8.61 27.07 21.71
C TRP A 73 9.46 28.29 22.13
N PRO A 74 8.94 29.31 22.84
CA PRO A 74 7.63 29.36 23.51
C PRO A 74 6.51 30.00 22.70
N ASP A 75 6.75 30.48 21.47
CA ASP A 75 5.76 31.24 20.67
C ASP A 75 5.52 30.58 19.30
N PRO A 76 4.78 29.46 19.27
CA PRO A 76 4.56 28.72 18.04
C PRO A 76 3.64 29.47 17.07
N PRO A 77 4.03 29.63 15.78
CA PRO A 77 3.20 30.25 14.76
C PRO A 77 2.08 29.29 14.32
N TRP A 78 0.95 29.33 15.01
CA TRP A 78 -0.17 28.40 14.78
C TRP A 78 -0.75 28.42 13.37
N GLY A 79 -0.70 29.55 12.68
CA GLY A 79 -1.13 29.65 11.28
C GLY A 79 -0.28 28.78 10.34
N LEU A 80 1.04 28.80 10.52
CA LEU A 80 1.96 27.95 9.77
C LEU A 80 1.76 26.49 10.11
N PHE A 81 1.61 26.17 11.40
CA PHE A 81 1.31 24.80 11.85
C PHE A 81 0.07 24.24 11.16
N GLN A 82 -1.01 25.00 11.17
CA GLN A 82 -2.28 24.58 10.57
C GLN A 82 -2.16 24.36 9.06
N ALA A 83 -1.52 25.29 8.34
CA ALA A 83 -1.34 25.18 6.89
C ALA A 83 -0.52 23.93 6.51
N VAL A 84 0.61 23.70 7.19
CA VAL A 84 1.47 22.54 6.93
C VAL A 84 0.78 21.24 7.34
N SER A 85 0.05 21.22 8.46
CA SER A 85 -0.70 20.05 8.91
C SER A 85 -1.78 19.64 7.91
N LEU A 86 -2.54 20.60 7.38
CA LEU A 86 -3.54 20.33 6.34
C LEU A 86 -2.90 19.77 5.08
N LEU A 87 -1.76 20.32 4.66
CA LEU A 87 -1.03 19.82 3.50
C LEU A 87 -0.53 18.37 3.74
N LEU A 88 0.04 18.08 4.91
CA LEU A 88 0.49 16.74 5.28
C LEU A 88 -0.68 15.74 5.30
N MET A 89 -1.82 16.11 5.89
CA MET A 89 -3.01 15.26 5.95
C MET A 89 -3.57 14.93 4.56
N LEU A 90 -3.38 15.81 3.59
CA LEU A 90 -3.81 15.57 2.22
C LEU A 90 -2.81 14.72 1.43
N VAL A 91 -1.53 15.06 1.52
CA VAL A 91 -0.47 14.52 0.64
C VAL A 91 0.01 13.15 1.14
N VAL A 92 0.26 13.00 2.44
CA VAL A 92 0.86 11.78 3.00
C VAL A 92 -0.01 10.53 2.78
N PRO A 93 -1.33 10.52 3.10
CA PRO A 93 -2.16 9.34 2.88
C PRO A 93 -2.22 8.94 1.40
N PHE A 94 -2.26 9.95 0.52
CA PHE A 94 -2.30 9.71 -0.91
C PHE A 94 -1.01 9.08 -1.43
N LEU A 95 0.14 9.62 -1.06
CA LEU A 95 1.45 9.08 -1.49
C LEU A 95 1.75 7.72 -0.84
N PHE A 96 1.34 7.52 0.41
CA PHE A 96 1.60 6.28 1.15
C PHE A 96 0.66 5.14 0.76
N PHE A 97 -0.46 5.42 0.11
CA PHE A 97 -1.49 4.43 -0.20
C PHE A 97 -0.97 3.17 -0.92
N PRO A 98 -0.14 3.24 -1.98
CA PRO A 98 0.39 2.04 -2.61
C PRO A 98 1.33 1.24 -1.68
N PHE A 99 2.09 1.94 -0.83
CA PHE A 99 2.97 1.28 0.15
C PHE A 99 2.18 0.57 1.23
N SER A 100 1.05 1.13 1.68
CA SER A 100 0.20 0.50 2.70
C SER A 100 -0.32 -0.86 2.23
N LYS A 101 -0.68 -1.00 0.96
CA LYS A 101 -1.11 -2.27 0.37
C LYS A 101 0.00 -3.32 0.35
N THR A 102 1.19 -2.96 -0.09
CA THR A 102 2.33 -3.89 -0.12
C THR A 102 2.85 -4.26 1.26
N LEU A 103 2.82 -3.32 2.20
CA LEU A 103 3.20 -3.56 3.59
C LEU A 103 2.19 -4.49 4.28
N PHE A 104 0.89 -4.26 4.08
CA PHE A 104 -0.15 -5.14 4.60
C PHE A 104 -0.01 -6.56 4.03
N LEU A 105 0.22 -6.69 2.72
CA LEU A 105 0.48 -7.98 2.09
C LEU A 105 1.73 -8.66 2.68
N ALA A 106 2.80 -7.91 2.94
CA ALA A 106 4.01 -8.44 3.56
C ALA A 106 3.75 -8.95 4.99
N LEU A 107 2.94 -8.23 5.78
CA LEU A 107 2.55 -8.65 7.11
C LEU A 107 1.64 -9.88 7.07
N ASP A 108 0.67 -9.91 6.16
CA ASP A 108 -0.24 -11.04 6.00
C ASP A 108 0.52 -12.33 5.66
N LEU A 109 1.51 -12.26 4.77
CA LEU A 109 2.38 -13.38 4.43
C LEU A 109 3.25 -13.88 5.61
N LEU A 110 3.50 -13.03 6.59
CA LEU A 110 4.22 -13.43 7.81
C LEU A 110 3.31 -14.09 8.83
N VAL A 111 2.06 -13.63 8.94
CA VAL A 111 1.07 -14.17 9.88
C VAL A 111 0.39 -15.41 9.32
N ARG A 112 0.12 -15.41 8.03
CA ARG A 112 -0.50 -16.49 7.26
C ARG A 112 0.42 -16.89 6.10
N PRO A 113 1.31 -17.87 6.30
CA PRO A 113 2.15 -18.38 5.21
C PRO A 113 1.30 -18.81 4.01
N PRO A 114 1.78 -18.59 2.78
CA PRO A 114 1.02 -18.93 1.59
C PRO A 114 0.87 -20.44 1.46
N GLU A 115 -0.36 -20.89 1.20
CA GLU A 115 -0.68 -22.29 0.93
C GLU A 115 -0.63 -22.57 -0.59
N PRO A 116 -0.49 -23.84 -1.01
CA PRO A 116 -0.45 -24.19 -2.44
C PRO A 116 -1.66 -23.69 -3.24
N GLY A 117 -2.83 -23.54 -2.58
CA GLY A 117 -4.06 -23.02 -3.19
C GLY A 117 -4.06 -21.50 -3.42
N ASP A 118 -3.15 -20.76 -2.80
CA ASP A 118 -3.03 -19.32 -2.96
C ASP A 118 -2.27 -18.91 -4.25
N PHE A 119 -1.67 -19.89 -4.92
CA PHE A 119 -0.95 -19.66 -6.17
C PHE A 119 -1.86 -19.97 -7.37
N ALA A 120 -2.38 -18.93 -8.01
CA ALA A 120 -3.04 -19.07 -9.30
C ALA A 120 -1.99 -19.41 -10.38
N ALA A 121 -2.35 -20.32 -11.29
CA ALA A 121 -1.49 -20.61 -12.42
C ALA A 121 -1.21 -19.30 -13.19
N PRO A 122 0.05 -18.93 -13.44
CA PRO A 122 0.45 -17.57 -13.90
C PRO A 122 -0.22 -17.11 -15.21
N HIS A 123 -0.85 -18.00 -15.96
CA HIS A 123 -1.44 -17.72 -17.27
C HIS A 123 -2.98 -17.76 -17.32
N GLU A 124 -3.64 -18.30 -16.31
CA GLU A 124 -5.09 -18.52 -16.38
C GLU A 124 -5.90 -17.32 -15.89
N GLU A 125 -5.41 -16.62 -14.87
CA GLU A 125 -6.05 -15.44 -14.32
C GLU A 125 -5.84 -14.19 -15.19
N ALA A 126 -4.71 -14.08 -15.87
CA ALA A 126 -4.47 -13.02 -16.86
C ALA A 126 -5.41 -13.10 -18.07
N ARG A 127 -5.98 -14.27 -18.37
CA ARG A 127 -7.01 -14.48 -19.40
C ARG A 127 -8.42 -14.13 -18.91
N ARG A 128 -8.68 -14.15 -17.61
CA ARG A 128 -10.00 -13.88 -17.02
C ARG A 128 -10.31 -12.41 -16.78
N VAL A 129 -9.31 -11.52 -16.89
CA VAL A 129 -9.59 -10.08 -16.94
C VAL A 129 -10.26 -9.80 -18.29
N PRO A 130 -11.58 -9.54 -18.33
CA PRO A 130 -12.23 -9.15 -19.58
C PRO A 130 -11.50 -7.87 -20.01
N ARG A 131 -10.87 -7.93 -21.18
CA ARG A 131 -10.48 -6.71 -21.90
C ARG A 131 -11.79 -5.96 -22.08
N SER A 132 -11.98 -4.92 -21.25
CA SER A 132 -13.05 -3.96 -21.52
C SER A 132 -12.83 -3.46 -22.93
N SER A 133 -13.67 -3.95 -23.82
CA SER A 133 -13.72 -3.48 -25.20
C SER A 133 -13.96 -1.96 -25.16
N PRO A 134 -13.20 -1.14 -25.85
CA PRO A 134 -13.42 0.32 -25.90
C PRO A 134 -14.66 0.67 -26.75
N GLY A 135 -15.73 -0.12 -26.67
CA GLY A 135 -16.89 -0.06 -27.55
C GLY A 135 -18.26 0.13 -26.89
N ASP A 136 -18.37 0.11 -25.56
CA ASP A 136 -19.67 0.30 -24.90
C ASP A 136 -19.81 1.68 -24.23
N ALA A 137 -19.51 2.73 -24.99
CA ALA A 137 -19.98 4.09 -24.75
C ALA A 137 -20.91 4.47 -25.89
N GLY A 138 -22.14 4.01 -25.78
CA GLY A 138 -23.27 4.43 -26.61
C GLY A 138 -24.44 4.82 -25.73
#